data_1ec2a071eee40e238144699e26766be0
#
_entry.id   1ec2a071eee40e238144699e26766be0
#
_cell.length_a   1.000
_cell.length_b   1.000
_cell.length_c   1.000
_cell.angle_alpha   90.00
_cell.angle_beta   90.00
_cell.angle_gamma   90.00
#
_symmetry.space_group_name_H-M   'P 1'
#
loop_
_entity.id
_entity.type
_entity.pdbx_description
1 polymer ?
#
loop_
_entity_poly.entity_id
_entity_poly.type
_entity_poly.pdbx_seq_one_letter_code
_entity_poly.pdbx_strand_id
1 'polypeptide(L)'
;MSAVGRTLLVTNDFPPRPGGIQQFVHNLAIRQPAGSIVVYASRWKGWESFDAEQPFPVIREETSVLLPTPAVARRAAEIARDYGCDAVWFGAAAPL
;
A
#
# COMPACT_ATOMS: atom_id res chain seq x y z
N MET A 1 -9.36 9.93 21.50
CA MET A 1 -9.45 9.40 20.89
C MET A 1 -9.31 9.47 19.62
N SER A 2 -9.10 9.33 19.03
CA SER A 2 -9.07 9.52 18.03
C SER A 2 -9.38 9.05 17.17
N ALA A 3 -9.77 9.26 16.67
CA ALA A 3 -10.55 8.74 15.79
C ALA A 3 -10.17 8.74 14.41
N VAL A 4 -8.99 8.87 14.13
CA VAL A 4 -8.55 8.78 12.76
C VAL A 4 -8.51 7.30 12.40
N GLY A 5 -9.30 6.88 11.44
CA GLY A 5 -9.25 5.53 10.93
C GLY A 5 -7.94 5.29 10.21
N ARG A 6 -7.57 4.03 10.10
CA ARG A 6 -6.39 3.65 9.35
C ARG A 6 -6.82 2.84 8.14
N THR A 7 -6.24 3.16 7.00
CA THR A 7 -6.57 2.52 5.73
C THR A 7 -5.39 1.72 5.21
N LEU A 8 -5.67 0.52 4.71
CA LEU A 8 -4.69 -0.26 3.97
C LEU A 8 -4.88 0.01 2.49
N LEU A 9 -3.84 0.51 1.85
CA LEU A 9 -3.84 0.73 0.40
C LEU A 9 -3.14 -0.45 -0.25
N VAL A 10 -3.86 -1.23 -1.05
CA VAL A 10 -3.33 -2.38 -1.79
C VAL A 10 -3.15 -1.95 -3.22
N THR A 11 -1.92 -2.02 -3.72
CA THR A 11 -1.66 -1.52 -5.07
C THR A 11 -0.46 -2.18 -5.72
N ASN A 12 -0.53 -2.35 -7.05
CA ASN A 12 0.62 -2.69 -7.86
C ASN A 12 1.36 -1.44 -8.35
N ASP A 13 0.76 -0.28 -8.16
CA ASP A 13 1.23 0.96 -8.77
C ASP A 13 1.85 1.85 -7.73
N PHE A 14 2.93 1.37 -7.11
CA PHE A 14 3.62 2.13 -6.08
C PHE A 14 5.10 2.27 -6.44
N PRO A 15 5.69 3.45 -6.23
CA PRO A 15 7.12 3.60 -6.47
C PRO A 15 7.93 2.64 -5.59
N PRO A 16 9.13 2.28 -5.96
CA PRO A 16 9.92 2.88 -7.04
C PRO A 16 9.59 2.40 -8.45
N ARG A 17 8.56 1.60 -8.61
CA ARG A 17 8.09 1.27 -9.96
C ARG A 17 7.76 2.58 -10.68
N PRO A 18 8.35 2.80 -11.88
CA PRO A 18 8.19 4.09 -12.54
C PRO A 18 6.83 4.23 -13.23
N GLY A 19 6.39 5.46 -13.36
CA GLY A 19 5.19 5.77 -14.10
C GLY A 19 4.36 6.86 -13.46
N GLY A 20 3.47 7.45 -14.24
CA GLY A 20 2.60 8.53 -13.77
C GLY A 20 1.58 8.07 -12.74
N ILE A 21 1.05 6.87 -12.93
CA ILE A 21 0.08 6.32 -11.99
C ILE A 21 0.73 6.07 -10.64
N GLN A 22 1.96 5.54 -10.66
CA GLN A 22 2.71 5.28 -9.44
C GLN A 22 2.98 6.57 -8.67
N GLN A 23 3.33 7.62 -9.39
CA GLN A 23 3.57 8.91 -8.77
C GLN A 23 2.28 9.50 -8.19
N PHE A 24 1.18 9.34 -8.88
CA PHE A 24 -0.11 9.78 -8.40
C PHE A 24 -0.51 9.06 -7.10
N VAL A 25 -0.35 7.74 -7.08
CA VAL A 25 -0.68 6.94 -5.90
C VAL A 25 0.20 7.33 -4.73
N HIS A 26 1.48 7.54 -4.96
CA HIS A 26 2.40 7.96 -3.92
C HIS A 26 2.01 9.33 -3.35
N ASN A 27 1.69 10.27 -4.22
CA ASN A 27 1.26 11.60 -3.79
C ASN A 27 -0.01 11.52 -2.95
N LEU A 28 -0.91 10.65 -3.33
CA LEU A 28 -2.13 10.44 -2.57
C LEU A 28 -1.83 9.90 -1.18
N ALA A 29 -0.92 8.93 -1.11
CA ALA A 29 -0.56 8.31 0.17
C ALA A 29 0.12 9.29 1.12
N ILE A 30 1.06 10.09 0.63
CA ILE A 30 1.79 11.01 1.50
C ILE A 30 0.92 12.17 2.00
N ARG A 31 -0.21 12.40 1.37
CA ARG A 31 -1.13 13.45 1.80
C ARG A 31 -2.11 13.00 2.87
N GLN A 32 -2.13 11.72 3.18
CA GLN A 32 -3.01 11.23 4.23
C GLN A 32 -2.50 11.67 5.60
N PRO A 33 -3.38 11.84 6.58
CA PRO A 33 -2.95 12.20 7.93
C PRO A 33 -1.94 11.19 8.47
N ALA A 34 -1.03 11.67 9.27
CA ALA A 34 0.00 10.82 9.86
C ALA A 34 -0.65 9.64 10.60
N GLY A 35 -0.14 8.46 10.36
CA GLY A 35 -0.63 7.24 11.02
C GLY A 35 -1.91 6.68 10.43
N SER A 36 -2.44 7.26 9.35
CA SER A 36 -3.73 6.83 8.81
C SER A 36 -3.62 5.92 7.60
N ILE A 37 -2.41 5.66 7.10
CA ILE A 37 -2.24 4.87 5.89
C ILE A 37 -1.15 3.83 6.07
N VAL A 38 -1.40 2.62 5.56
CA VAL A 38 -0.43 1.54 5.43
C VAL A 38 -0.52 1.06 3.99
N VAL A 39 0.60 0.76 3.38
CA VAL A 39 0.63 0.35 1.97
C VAL A 39 1.05 -1.11 1.86
N TYR A 40 0.33 -1.87 1.06
CA TYR A 40 0.67 -3.24 0.70
C TYR A 40 0.86 -3.27 -0.80
N ALA A 41 2.06 -3.55 -1.25
CA ALA A 41 2.43 -3.47 -2.65
C ALA A 41 3.31 -4.64 -3.05
N SER A 42 3.50 -4.79 -4.35
CA SER A 42 4.46 -5.74 -4.89
C SER A 42 5.87 -5.16 -4.80
N ARG A 43 6.87 -6.03 -4.91
CA ARG A 43 8.26 -5.59 -4.91
C ARG A 43 8.66 -5.04 -6.26
N TRP A 44 9.55 -4.08 -6.22
CA TRP A 44 10.18 -3.53 -7.41
C TRP A 44 11.62 -3.19 -7.06
N LYS A 45 12.51 -3.24 -8.01
CA LYS A 45 13.92 -2.96 -7.78
C LYS A 45 14.08 -1.62 -7.05
N GLY A 46 14.84 -1.64 -5.96
CA GLY A 46 15.07 -0.44 -5.16
C GLY A 46 14.04 -0.19 -4.08
N TRP A 47 13.14 -1.15 -3.83
CA TRP A 47 12.05 -0.96 -2.89
C TRP A 47 12.54 -0.71 -1.45
N GLU A 48 13.65 -1.34 -1.07
CA GLU A 48 14.11 -1.23 0.32
C GLU A 48 14.48 0.18 0.71
N SER A 49 15.28 0.85 -0.11
CA SER A 49 15.68 2.22 0.17
C SER A 49 14.50 3.18 0.03
N PHE A 50 13.63 2.93 -0.93
CA PHE A 50 12.46 3.78 -1.10
C PHE A 50 11.55 3.70 0.12
N ASP A 51 11.26 2.48 0.58
CA ASP A 51 10.34 2.27 1.70
C ASP A 51 10.88 2.86 2.99
N ALA A 52 12.19 2.81 3.18
CA ALA A 52 12.82 3.34 4.39
C ALA A 52 12.62 4.85 4.54
N GLU A 53 12.34 5.53 3.45
CA GLU A 53 12.14 6.99 3.46
C GLU A 53 10.69 7.41 3.60
N GLN A 54 9.77 6.46 3.64
CA GLN A 54 8.36 6.81 3.66
C GLN A 54 7.86 7.06 5.07
N PRO A 55 6.88 7.97 5.23
CA PRO A 55 6.34 8.30 6.55
C PRO A 55 5.25 7.33 7.02
N PHE A 56 5.08 6.22 6.33
CA PHE A 56 4.08 5.20 6.65
C PHE A 56 4.67 3.82 6.41
N PRO A 57 4.10 2.77 7.01
CA PRO A 57 4.56 1.42 6.75
C PRO A 57 4.27 0.99 5.32
N VAL A 58 5.23 0.33 4.70
CA VAL A 58 5.06 -0.28 3.38
C VAL A 58 5.42 -1.74 3.51
N ILE A 59 4.47 -2.61 3.21
CA ILE A 59 4.67 -4.05 3.23
C ILE A 59 4.72 -4.53 1.79
N ARG A 60 5.77 -5.25 1.44
CA ARG A 60 5.97 -5.71 0.07
C ARG A 60 5.82 -7.22 -0.01
N GLU A 61 5.04 -7.66 -0.98
CA GLU A 61 4.93 -9.08 -1.29
C GLU A 61 6.12 -9.48 -2.18
N GLU A 62 6.58 -10.72 -2.03
CA GLU A 62 7.70 -11.23 -2.81
C GLU A 62 7.28 -11.55 -4.23
N THR A 63 6.79 -10.57 -4.94
CA THR A 63 6.34 -10.74 -6.31
C THR A 63 6.38 -9.38 -6.98
N SER A 64 6.48 -9.38 -8.30
CA SER A 64 6.45 -8.12 -9.04
C SER A 64 5.02 -7.67 -9.34
N VAL A 65 4.03 -8.52 -9.11
CA VAL A 65 2.62 -8.19 -9.34
C VAL A 65 1.76 -8.87 -8.29
N LEU A 66 0.89 -8.10 -7.65
CA LEU A 66 -0.12 -8.66 -6.77
C LEU A 66 -1.32 -9.08 -7.63
N LEU A 67 -1.63 -10.35 -7.61
CA LEU A 67 -2.78 -10.87 -8.31
C LEU A 67 -3.96 -11.00 -7.34
N PRO A 68 -5.18 -10.90 -7.83
CA PRO A 68 -6.36 -11.00 -6.95
C PRO A 68 -6.64 -12.45 -6.58
N THR A 69 -5.74 -13.04 -5.84
CA THR A 69 -5.85 -14.44 -5.43
C THR A 69 -6.31 -14.50 -3.98
N PRO A 70 -6.85 -15.66 -3.55
CA PRO A 70 -7.19 -15.84 -2.14
C PRO A 70 -6.00 -15.63 -1.20
N ALA A 71 -4.80 -16.00 -1.65
CA ALA A 71 -3.60 -15.82 -0.83
C ALA A 71 -3.32 -14.33 -0.59
N VAL A 72 -3.41 -13.51 -1.64
CA VAL A 72 -3.20 -12.07 -1.50
C VAL A 72 -4.31 -11.44 -0.65
N ALA A 73 -5.55 -11.87 -0.84
CA ALA A 73 -6.66 -11.36 -0.05
C ALA A 73 -6.47 -11.69 1.44
N ARG A 74 -6.03 -12.90 1.73
CA ARG A 74 -5.76 -13.32 3.11
C ARG A 74 -4.63 -12.51 3.72
N ARG A 75 -3.58 -12.29 2.95
CA ARG A 75 -2.44 -11.50 3.41
C ARG A 75 -2.84 -10.05 3.68
N ALA A 76 -3.66 -9.48 2.80
CA ALA A 76 -4.16 -8.13 3.01
C ALA A 76 -4.99 -8.03 4.29
N ALA A 77 -5.84 -9.03 4.54
CA ALA A 77 -6.63 -9.06 5.76
C ALA A 77 -5.75 -9.17 7.01
N GLU A 78 -4.69 -9.96 6.95
CA GLU A 78 -3.75 -10.08 8.06
C GLU A 78 -3.06 -8.75 8.34
N ILE A 79 -2.62 -8.07 7.30
CA ILE A 79 -1.96 -6.78 7.44
C ILE A 79 -2.93 -5.75 8.03
N ALA A 80 -4.15 -5.74 7.53
CA ALA A 80 -5.17 -4.82 8.03
C ALA A 80 -5.41 -5.03 9.52
N ARG A 81 -5.49 -6.30 9.93
CA ARG A 81 -5.69 -6.63 11.33
C ARG A 81 -4.48 -6.23 12.17
N ASP A 82 -3.28 -6.58 11.71
CA ASP A 82 -2.06 -6.36 12.47
C ASP A 82 -1.76 -4.88 12.66
N TYR A 83 -2.14 -4.06 11.69
CA TYR A 83 -1.90 -2.62 11.72
C TYR A 83 -3.12 -1.81 12.16
N GLY A 84 -4.21 -2.49 12.52
CA GLY A 84 -5.40 -1.81 12.99
C GLY A 84 -6.12 -1.01 11.92
N CYS A 85 -6.10 -1.50 10.68
CA CYS A 85 -6.79 -0.81 9.58
C CYS A 85 -8.28 -1.18 9.60
N ASP A 86 -9.13 -0.17 9.44
CA ASP A 86 -10.57 -0.38 9.39
C ASP A 86 -11.15 -0.17 7.99
N ALA A 87 -10.30 0.11 7.02
CA ALA A 87 -10.72 0.25 5.63
C ALA A 87 -9.61 -0.27 4.72
N VAL A 88 -9.99 -0.71 3.53
CA VAL A 88 -9.06 -1.18 2.51
C VAL A 88 -9.38 -0.49 1.20
N TRP A 89 -8.38 0.15 0.60
CA TRP A 89 -8.48 0.74 -0.71
C TRP A 89 -7.69 -0.09 -1.69
N PHE A 90 -8.24 -0.35 -2.85
CA PHE A 90 -7.49 -0.98 -3.92
C PHE A 90 -7.03 0.11 -4.87
N GLY A 91 -5.75 0.14 -5.09
CA GLY A 91 -5.12 1.26 -5.75
C GLY A 91 -5.44 1.39 -7.18
N ALA A 92 -5.36 2.57 -7.48
CA ALA A 92 -5.53 3.29 -8.64
C ALA A 92 -5.72 2.65 -9.95
N ALA A 93 -4.88 1.81 -10.33
CA ALA A 93 -4.96 1.31 -11.66
C ALA A 93 -5.92 0.17 -11.79
N ALA A 94 -6.47 -0.23 -10.72
CA ALA A 94 -7.37 -1.35 -10.85
C ALA A 94 -8.63 -0.87 -11.52
N PRO A 95 -8.84 -1.24 -12.72
CA PRO A 95 -10.10 -0.93 -13.33
C PRO A 95 -11.08 -1.84 -12.68
N LEU A 96 -11.89 -1.31 -12.01
CA LEU A 96 -12.84 -2.13 -11.32
C LEU A 96 -14.09 -2.33 -12.13
#